data_5db46c5c3daccfaa8d9a829e35844d10
#
_entry.id   5db46c5c3daccfaa8d9a829e35844d10
#
_cell.length_a   1.000
_cell.length_b   1.000
_cell.length_c   1.000
_cell.angle_alpha   90.00
_cell.angle_beta   90.00
_cell.angle_gamma   90.00
#
_symmetry.space_group_name_H-M   'P 1'
#
loop_
_entity.id
_entity.type
_entity.pdbx_description
1 polymer ?
#
loop_
_entity_poly.entity_id
_entity_poly.type
_entity_poly.pdbx_seq_one_letter_code
_entity_poly.pdbx_strand_id
1 'polypeptide(L)'
;MSEIIIQAEALEKQFMKQKAVKDANFTVSEGMICGLIGPNGAGKTTIMKMLGGLVIPTGCSIKLFGGTTEEEHAKARSRMSFIIETPYAKEKMTARENLEKQRIQKGIPDKKRVDEVLELVGLANTGRKPVKAFSLGMRQRLGIANALLTKPEVMILDEPTNGLDPQGIVEIRELLLKLNREEHITIVISSHILSELSLLCTDYIFINKGEIEQALSAEELKRLCKEYYLVDTDNNPLAAAVLQDKLGITQFDVDKDGSIHLYERLDDIRTISRTLFENGIIPTGLALHEANLEKYYMNMVGGEQDV
;
A
#
# COMPACT_ATOMS: atom_id res chain seq x y z
N MET A 1 0.08 -17.38 -14.72
CA MET A 1 0.94 -16.22 -14.33
C MET A 1 0.20 -14.99 -14.79
N SER A 2 -0.05 -14.01 -13.92
CA SER A 2 -0.65 -12.71 -14.27
C SER A 2 0.28 -11.95 -15.22
N GLU A 3 -0.29 -11.20 -16.17
CA GLU A 3 0.47 -10.41 -17.13
C GLU A 3 1.18 -9.24 -16.43
N ILE A 4 2.45 -8.97 -16.78
CA ILE A 4 3.18 -7.81 -16.28
C ILE A 4 2.70 -6.56 -17.04
N ILE A 5 2.10 -5.62 -16.30
CA ILE A 5 1.55 -4.39 -16.88
C ILE A 5 2.56 -3.23 -16.82
N ILE A 6 3.31 -3.15 -15.72
CA ILE A 6 4.35 -2.13 -15.52
C ILE A 6 5.65 -2.84 -15.22
N GLN A 7 6.70 -2.50 -15.96
CA GLN A 7 8.07 -2.96 -15.70
C GLN A 7 9.00 -1.75 -15.77
N ALA A 8 9.78 -1.53 -14.73
CA ALA A 8 10.84 -0.55 -14.68
C ALA A 8 12.18 -1.27 -14.56
N GLU A 9 13.13 -0.93 -15.41
CA GLU A 9 14.48 -1.48 -15.43
C GLU A 9 15.49 -0.32 -15.40
N ALA A 10 16.35 -0.29 -14.39
CA ALA A 10 17.34 0.74 -14.16
C ALA A 10 16.76 2.17 -14.23
N LEU A 11 15.55 2.36 -13.68
CA LEU A 11 14.83 3.63 -13.76
C LEU A 11 15.55 4.72 -12.97
N GLU A 12 15.97 5.79 -13.64
CA GLU A 12 16.66 6.90 -13.03
C GLU A 12 15.98 8.24 -13.27
N LYS A 13 16.03 9.10 -12.23
CA LYS A 13 15.69 10.52 -12.36
C LYS A 13 16.63 11.39 -11.56
N GLN A 14 17.26 12.29 -12.26
CA GLN A 14 18.08 13.35 -11.67
C GLN A 14 17.46 14.72 -11.93
N PHE A 15 17.30 15.52 -10.90
CA PHE A 15 16.94 16.93 -10.97
C PHE A 15 18.16 17.76 -10.60
N MET A 16 18.71 18.51 -11.56
CA MET A 16 19.96 19.27 -11.39
C MET A 16 21.08 18.38 -10.83
N LYS A 17 21.43 18.53 -9.52
CA LYS A 17 22.47 17.74 -8.85
C LYS A 17 21.94 16.61 -7.98
N GLN A 18 20.63 16.54 -7.76
CA GLN A 18 20.01 15.55 -6.86
C GLN A 18 19.43 14.40 -7.68
N LYS A 19 19.88 13.18 -7.39
CA LYS A 19 19.23 11.96 -7.89
C LYS A 19 18.02 11.66 -7.02
N ALA A 20 16.81 11.80 -7.58
CA ALA A 20 15.55 11.54 -6.91
C ALA A 20 15.14 10.06 -7.01
N VAL A 21 15.56 9.38 -8.08
CA VAL A 21 15.39 7.94 -8.29
C VAL A 21 16.70 7.41 -8.87
N LYS A 22 17.17 6.26 -8.39
CA LYS A 22 18.45 5.64 -8.72
C LYS A 22 18.23 4.16 -8.99
N ASP A 23 18.53 3.71 -10.20
CA ASP A 23 18.54 2.30 -10.60
C ASP A 23 17.30 1.50 -10.09
N ALA A 24 16.13 2.10 -10.15
CA ALA A 24 14.91 1.46 -9.62
C ALA A 24 14.44 0.34 -10.55
N ASN A 25 14.33 -0.88 -10.00
CA ASN A 25 13.92 -2.08 -10.70
C ASN A 25 12.68 -2.67 -10.01
N PHE A 26 11.54 -2.72 -10.72
CA PHE A 26 10.30 -3.31 -10.18
C PHE A 26 9.32 -3.68 -11.28
N THR A 27 8.35 -4.54 -10.92
CA THR A 27 7.25 -4.95 -11.78
C THR A 27 5.92 -4.83 -11.07
N VAL A 28 4.84 -4.55 -11.82
CA VAL A 28 3.46 -4.62 -11.35
C VAL A 28 2.69 -5.49 -12.34
N SER A 29 2.03 -6.52 -11.83
CA SER A 29 1.21 -7.43 -12.64
C SER A 29 -0.27 -7.08 -12.55
N GLU A 30 -1.05 -7.58 -13.52
CA GLU A 30 -2.50 -7.41 -13.57
C GLU A 30 -3.18 -7.92 -12.30
N GLY A 31 -4.16 -7.18 -11.80
CA GLY A 31 -4.95 -7.51 -10.62
C GLY A 31 -4.28 -7.22 -9.27
N MET A 32 -3.01 -6.77 -9.25
CA MET A 32 -2.34 -6.41 -8.01
C MET A 32 -2.87 -5.11 -7.42
N ILE A 33 -2.83 -5.02 -6.08
CA ILE A 33 -2.81 -3.74 -5.35
C ILE A 33 -1.39 -3.59 -4.80
N CYS A 34 -0.58 -2.79 -5.50
CA CYS A 34 0.84 -2.62 -5.21
C CYS A 34 1.08 -1.36 -4.37
N GLY A 35 1.58 -1.51 -3.15
CA GLY A 35 1.95 -0.41 -2.26
C GLY A 35 3.39 0.06 -2.51
N LEU A 36 3.57 1.31 -2.91
CA LEU A 36 4.88 1.96 -2.99
C LEU A 36 5.17 2.67 -1.67
N ILE A 37 6.03 2.07 -0.86
CA ILE A 37 6.27 2.42 0.54
C ILE A 37 7.62 3.11 0.71
N GLY A 38 7.64 4.18 1.43
CA GLY A 38 8.89 4.89 1.75
C GLY A 38 8.65 6.22 2.44
N PRO A 39 9.67 6.82 3.06
CA PRO A 39 9.55 8.10 3.73
C PRO A 39 9.26 9.23 2.74
N ASN A 40 8.91 10.40 3.27
CA ASN A 40 8.76 11.60 2.45
C ASN A 40 10.08 11.94 1.77
N GLY A 41 10.03 12.22 0.45
CA GLY A 41 11.23 12.48 -0.34
C GLY A 41 11.98 11.23 -0.83
N ALA A 42 11.51 10.02 -0.55
CA ALA A 42 12.12 8.77 -1.03
C ALA A 42 12.10 8.57 -2.55
N GLY A 43 11.24 9.31 -3.28
CA GLY A 43 11.12 9.18 -4.75
C GLY A 43 9.78 8.66 -5.24
N LYS A 44 8.82 8.30 -4.36
CA LYS A 44 7.50 7.74 -4.70
C LYS A 44 6.77 8.54 -5.78
N THR A 45 6.48 9.82 -5.49
CA THR A 45 5.78 10.73 -6.42
C THR A 45 6.56 10.89 -7.73
N THR A 46 7.90 10.88 -7.69
CA THR A 46 8.72 10.98 -8.90
C THR A 46 8.55 9.75 -9.78
N ILE A 47 8.55 8.54 -9.22
CA ILE A 47 8.27 7.30 -9.95
C ILE A 47 6.87 7.39 -10.59
N MET A 48 5.84 7.73 -9.82
CA MET A 48 4.49 7.85 -10.33
C MET A 48 4.36 8.90 -11.45
N LYS A 49 5.04 10.04 -11.32
CA LYS A 49 5.10 11.07 -12.38
C LYS A 49 5.81 10.57 -13.64
N MET A 50 6.84 9.74 -13.52
CA MET A 50 7.51 9.11 -14.67
C MET A 50 6.61 8.10 -15.37
N LEU A 51 5.90 7.25 -14.64
CA LEU A 51 4.91 6.33 -15.22
C LEU A 51 3.81 7.09 -15.95
N GLY A 52 3.33 8.22 -15.40
CA GLY A 52 2.35 9.09 -16.01
C GLY A 52 2.86 9.93 -17.17
N GLY A 53 4.18 9.92 -17.46
CA GLY A 53 4.78 10.75 -18.50
C GLY A 53 4.84 12.25 -18.15
N LEU A 54 4.60 12.61 -16.88
CA LEU A 54 4.70 14.00 -16.40
C LEU A 54 6.16 14.41 -16.14
N VAL A 55 7.03 13.43 -15.95
CA VAL A 55 8.47 13.60 -15.75
C VAL A 55 9.18 12.59 -16.66
N ILE A 56 10.10 13.10 -17.50
CA ILE A 56 10.91 12.24 -18.37
C ILE A 56 12.06 11.67 -17.54
N PRO A 57 12.25 10.34 -17.54
CA PRO A 57 13.42 9.70 -16.93
C PRO A 57 14.72 10.25 -17.49
N THR A 58 15.81 10.18 -16.72
CA THR A 58 17.16 10.54 -17.17
C THR A 58 17.98 9.35 -17.65
N GLY A 59 17.60 8.15 -17.23
CA GLY A 59 18.16 6.88 -17.69
C GLY A 59 17.16 5.77 -17.49
N CYS A 60 17.11 4.74 -18.33
CA CYS A 60 16.35 3.53 -18.14
C CYS A 60 15.48 3.00 -19.26
N SER A 61 14.77 1.90 -18.95
CA SER A 61 13.57 1.49 -19.70
C SER A 61 12.34 1.40 -18.78
N ILE A 62 11.21 1.93 -19.27
CA ILE A 62 9.88 1.66 -18.73
C ILE A 62 9.13 0.87 -19.80
N LYS A 63 8.48 -0.23 -19.40
CA LYS A 63 7.52 -0.92 -20.23
C LYS A 63 6.13 -0.78 -19.64
N LEU A 64 5.19 -0.32 -20.41
CA LEU A 64 3.79 -0.22 -20.04
C LEU A 64 2.99 -1.13 -20.96
N PHE A 65 2.33 -2.15 -20.41
CA PHE A 65 1.63 -3.20 -21.18
C PHE A 65 2.53 -3.79 -22.28
N GLY A 66 3.80 -4.03 -21.95
CA GLY A 66 4.82 -4.54 -22.88
C GLY A 66 5.39 -3.52 -23.87
N GLY A 67 4.77 -2.34 -24.01
CA GLY A 67 5.22 -1.28 -24.90
C GLY A 67 6.46 -0.55 -24.39
N THR A 68 7.36 -0.18 -25.30
CA THR A 68 8.66 0.47 -24.99
C THR A 68 8.86 1.80 -25.69
N THR A 69 8.10 2.08 -26.72
CA THR A 69 8.18 3.34 -27.49
C THR A 69 7.25 4.41 -26.92
N GLU A 70 7.51 5.69 -27.17
CA GLU A 70 6.64 6.79 -26.73
C GLU A 70 5.21 6.67 -27.28
N GLU A 71 5.04 6.16 -28.52
CA GLU A 71 3.72 5.92 -29.10
C GLU A 71 2.95 4.84 -28.35
N GLU A 72 3.64 3.72 -28.02
CA GLU A 72 3.07 2.63 -27.23
C GLU A 72 2.77 3.10 -25.81
N HIS A 73 3.64 3.88 -25.20
CA HIS A 73 3.41 4.50 -23.89
C HIS A 73 2.20 5.43 -23.89
N ALA A 74 2.00 6.23 -24.95
CA ALA A 74 0.82 7.08 -25.08
C ALA A 74 -0.49 6.24 -25.16
N LYS A 75 -0.47 5.11 -25.90
CA LYS A 75 -1.59 4.16 -25.96
C LYS A 75 -1.80 3.49 -24.59
N ALA A 76 -0.74 3.05 -23.93
CA ALA A 76 -0.80 2.43 -22.60
C ALA A 76 -1.40 3.39 -21.57
N ARG A 77 -0.93 4.66 -21.53
CA ARG A 77 -1.44 5.68 -20.62
C ARG A 77 -2.93 6.01 -20.84
N SER A 78 -3.47 5.79 -22.04
CA SER A 78 -4.92 5.94 -22.26
C SER A 78 -5.76 4.88 -21.54
N ARG A 79 -5.16 3.75 -21.15
CA ARG A 79 -5.75 2.67 -20.34
C ARG A 79 -5.48 2.86 -18.85
N MET A 80 -4.76 3.91 -18.46
CA MET A 80 -4.36 4.20 -17.09
C MET A 80 -5.00 5.48 -16.60
N SER A 81 -5.18 5.60 -15.29
CA SER A 81 -5.59 6.83 -14.64
C SER A 81 -4.67 7.18 -13.47
N PHE A 82 -4.46 8.46 -13.28
CA PHE A 82 -3.50 8.97 -12.31
C PHE A 82 -4.16 9.99 -11.40
N ILE A 83 -3.93 9.85 -10.09
CA ILE A 83 -4.21 10.87 -9.08
C ILE A 83 -2.88 11.12 -8.38
N ILE A 84 -2.17 12.16 -8.83
CA ILE A 84 -0.88 12.56 -8.27
C ILE A 84 -1.09 13.93 -7.64
N GLU A 85 -0.75 14.03 -6.34
CA GLU A 85 -1.04 15.20 -5.51
C GLU A 85 -2.56 15.39 -5.28
N THR A 86 -3.04 16.64 -5.12
CA THR A 86 -4.44 16.90 -4.79
C THR A 86 -5.35 16.79 -6.00
N PRO A 87 -6.45 16.01 -5.94
CA PRO A 87 -7.41 15.94 -7.03
C PRO A 87 -8.02 17.31 -7.33
N TYR A 88 -7.92 17.72 -8.59
CA TYR A 88 -8.51 18.99 -9.02
C TYR A 88 -10.02 18.88 -9.26
N ALA A 89 -10.78 19.77 -8.62
CA ALA A 89 -12.20 19.95 -8.89
C ALA A 89 -12.59 21.42 -8.86
N LYS A 90 -13.58 21.82 -9.65
CA LYS A 90 -14.16 23.15 -9.57
C LYS A 90 -15.06 23.27 -8.36
N GLU A 91 -14.63 24.04 -7.37
CA GLU A 91 -15.27 24.15 -6.07
C GLU A 91 -16.72 24.65 -6.09
N LYS A 92 -17.06 25.54 -7.06
CA LYS A 92 -18.41 26.09 -7.19
C LYS A 92 -19.40 25.15 -7.90
N MET A 93 -18.91 24.10 -8.53
CA MET A 93 -19.72 23.10 -9.22
C MET A 93 -20.07 21.93 -8.29
N THR A 94 -21.15 21.23 -8.59
CA THR A 94 -21.51 19.96 -7.95
C THR A 94 -20.58 18.83 -8.41
N ALA A 95 -20.63 17.65 -7.75
CA ALA A 95 -19.88 16.47 -8.20
C ALA A 95 -20.28 16.09 -9.64
N ARG A 96 -21.57 16.03 -9.93
CA ARG A 96 -22.11 15.72 -11.26
C ARG A 96 -21.59 16.68 -12.34
N GLU A 97 -21.67 17.98 -12.11
CA GLU A 97 -21.20 18.99 -13.07
C GLU A 97 -19.69 18.89 -13.32
N ASN A 98 -18.89 18.59 -12.29
CA ASN A 98 -17.47 18.35 -12.44
C ASN A 98 -17.19 17.12 -13.33
N LEU A 99 -17.86 16.00 -13.06
CA LEU A 99 -17.70 14.77 -13.84
C LEU A 99 -18.22 14.91 -15.26
N GLU A 100 -19.38 15.58 -15.47
CA GLU A 100 -19.91 15.83 -16.81
C GLU A 100 -18.96 16.68 -17.66
N LYS A 101 -18.38 17.72 -17.06
CA LYS A 101 -17.34 18.51 -17.71
C LYS A 101 -16.15 17.66 -18.12
N GLN A 102 -15.66 16.79 -17.22
CA GLN A 102 -14.52 15.90 -17.50
C GLN A 102 -14.88 14.85 -18.55
N ARG A 103 -16.09 14.29 -18.49
CA ARG A 103 -16.59 13.37 -19.50
C ARG A 103 -16.54 13.97 -20.90
N ILE A 104 -17.02 15.22 -21.04
CA ILE A 104 -16.99 15.95 -22.31
C ILE A 104 -15.54 16.22 -22.78
N GLN A 105 -14.68 16.70 -21.87
CA GLN A 105 -13.27 16.98 -22.17
C GLN A 105 -12.49 15.75 -22.62
N LYS A 106 -12.81 14.58 -22.06
CA LYS A 106 -12.21 13.28 -22.40
C LYS A 106 -12.86 12.62 -23.62
N GLY A 107 -13.88 13.23 -24.21
CA GLY A 107 -14.58 12.69 -25.39
C GLY A 107 -15.38 11.41 -25.10
N ILE A 108 -15.83 11.18 -23.87
CA ILE A 108 -16.59 10.00 -23.49
C ILE A 108 -18.05 10.20 -23.91
N PRO A 109 -18.60 9.42 -24.86
CA PRO A 109 -19.93 9.66 -25.42
C PRO A 109 -21.07 9.26 -24.46
N ASP A 110 -20.84 8.24 -23.63
CA ASP A 110 -21.84 7.69 -22.73
C ASP A 110 -22.11 8.62 -21.54
N LYS A 111 -23.33 9.22 -21.52
CA LYS A 111 -23.76 10.11 -20.43
C LYS A 111 -24.06 9.35 -19.14
N LYS A 112 -24.45 8.07 -19.21
CA LYS A 112 -24.77 7.24 -18.04
C LYS A 112 -23.51 7.00 -17.20
N ARG A 113 -22.32 7.10 -17.81
CA ARG A 113 -21.06 6.89 -17.11
C ARG A 113 -20.86 7.81 -15.91
N VAL A 114 -21.42 9.01 -15.94
CA VAL A 114 -21.36 9.95 -14.79
C VAL A 114 -22.17 9.42 -13.62
N ASP A 115 -23.35 8.86 -13.86
CA ASP A 115 -24.20 8.27 -12.81
C ASP A 115 -23.54 7.03 -12.23
N GLU A 116 -23.05 6.14 -13.08
CA GLU A 116 -22.35 4.91 -12.67
C GLU A 116 -21.18 5.21 -11.74
N VAL A 117 -20.29 6.15 -12.11
CA VAL A 117 -19.14 6.45 -11.25
C VAL A 117 -19.53 7.18 -9.97
N LEU A 118 -20.60 8.01 -9.97
CA LEU A 118 -21.12 8.64 -8.76
C LEU A 118 -21.67 7.61 -7.79
N GLU A 119 -22.37 6.60 -8.27
CA GLU A 119 -22.87 5.49 -7.46
C GLU A 119 -21.71 4.68 -6.90
N LEU A 120 -20.73 4.35 -7.74
CA LEU A 120 -19.58 3.52 -7.37
C LEU A 120 -18.77 4.13 -6.22
N VAL A 121 -18.57 5.46 -6.25
CA VAL A 121 -17.82 6.18 -5.20
C VAL A 121 -18.69 6.71 -4.05
N GLY A 122 -20.00 6.39 -4.03
CA GLY A 122 -20.92 6.80 -2.97
C GLY A 122 -21.24 8.30 -2.93
N LEU A 123 -21.19 8.98 -4.09
CA LEU A 123 -21.50 10.42 -4.21
C LEU A 123 -22.81 10.72 -4.95
N ALA A 124 -23.61 9.68 -5.32
CA ALA A 124 -24.85 9.85 -6.05
C ALA A 124 -25.87 10.76 -5.34
N ASN A 125 -25.93 10.68 -4.01
CA ASN A 125 -26.89 11.41 -3.18
C ASN A 125 -26.43 12.82 -2.77
N THR A 126 -25.35 13.36 -3.35
CA THR A 126 -24.85 14.70 -3.00
C THR A 126 -25.68 15.85 -3.58
N GLY A 127 -26.55 15.55 -4.56
CA GLY A 127 -27.51 16.49 -5.14
C GLY A 127 -26.88 17.78 -5.66
N ARG A 128 -27.39 18.91 -5.19
CA ARG A 128 -26.92 20.25 -5.56
C ARG A 128 -25.79 20.79 -4.68
N LYS A 129 -25.22 19.98 -3.76
CA LYS A 129 -24.14 20.39 -2.87
C LYS A 129 -22.87 20.72 -3.67
N PRO A 130 -22.33 21.95 -3.61
CA PRO A 130 -21.10 22.30 -4.33
C PRO A 130 -19.87 21.68 -3.69
N VAL A 131 -18.84 21.39 -4.48
CA VAL A 131 -17.61 20.71 -4.03
C VAL A 131 -16.88 21.49 -2.91
N LYS A 132 -16.99 22.82 -2.87
CA LYS A 132 -16.44 23.62 -1.74
C LYS A 132 -16.97 23.20 -0.37
N ALA A 133 -18.17 22.64 -0.33
CA ALA A 133 -18.81 22.17 0.91
C ALA A 133 -18.57 20.67 1.19
N PHE A 134 -17.73 20.00 0.38
CA PHE A 134 -17.35 18.60 0.59
C PHE A 134 -16.30 18.47 1.68
N SER A 135 -16.38 17.37 2.45
CA SER A 135 -15.27 16.93 3.28
C SER A 135 -14.08 16.54 2.42
N LEU A 136 -12.91 16.39 3.03
CA LEU A 136 -11.72 15.93 2.31
C LEU A 136 -11.95 14.54 1.69
N GLY A 137 -12.55 13.60 2.42
CA GLY A 137 -12.90 12.28 1.90
C GLY A 137 -13.88 12.33 0.72
N MET A 138 -14.88 13.22 0.74
CA MET A 138 -15.76 13.43 -0.41
C MET A 138 -15.01 13.98 -1.63
N ARG A 139 -14.05 14.89 -1.43
CA ARG A 139 -13.20 15.42 -2.52
C ARG A 139 -12.31 14.33 -3.09
N GLN A 140 -11.74 13.48 -2.22
CA GLN A 140 -10.91 12.35 -2.64
C GLN A 140 -11.73 11.35 -3.47
N ARG A 141 -12.93 10.99 -3.01
CA ARG A 141 -13.86 10.12 -3.76
C ARG A 141 -14.25 10.73 -5.11
N LEU A 142 -14.43 12.07 -5.19
CA LEU A 142 -14.67 12.74 -6.47
C LEU A 142 -13.45 12.66 -7.40
N GLY A 143 -12.24 12.74 -6.87
CA GLY A 143 -11.01 12.51 -7.63
C GLY A 143 -10.95 11.10 -8.21
N ILE A 144 -11.27 10.09 -7.41
CA ILE A 144 -11.37 8.69 -7.84
C ILE A 144 -12.46 8.53 -8.91
N ALA A 145 -13.64 9.14 -8.73
CA ALA A 145 -14.71 9.14 -9.73
C ALA A 145 -14.26 9.70 -11.07
N ASN A 146 -13.49 10.81 -11.04
CA ASN A 146 -12.93 11.40 -12.26
C ASN A 146 -11.93 10.45 -12.96
N ALA A 147 -11.10 9.76 -12.20
CA ALA A 147 -10.18 8.75 -12.70
C ALA A 147 -10.93 7.55 -13.34
N LEU A 148 -12.05 7.14 -12.76
CA LEU A 148 -12.87 6.02 -13.22
C LEU A 148 -13.68 6.31 -14.49
N LEU A 149 -13.86 7.58 -14.90
CA LEU A 149 -14.64 7.92 -16.10
C LEU A 149 -14.17 7.19 -17.36
N THR A 150 -12.88 7.00 -17.53
CA THR A 150 -12.26 6.35 -18.69
C THR A 150 -12.24 4.82 -18.63
N LYS A 151 -12.79 4.20 -17.60
CA LYS A 151 -12.71 2.73 -17.35
C LYS A 151 -11.25 2.25 -17.40
N PRO A 152 -10.39 2.77 -16.52
CA PRO A 152 -8.97 2.41 -16.56
C PRO A 152 -8.76 0.96 -16.13
N GLU A 153 -7.74 0.33 -16.70
CA GLU A 153 -7.25 -0.97 -16.27
C GLU A 153 -6.23 -0.84 -15.11
N VAL A 154 -5.59 0.33 -15.02
CA VAL A 154 -4.62 0.65 -13.96
C VAL A 154 -4.94 2.01 -13.35
N MET A 155 -4.91 2.10 -12.03
CA MET A 155 -4.98 3.36 -11.29
C MET A 155 -3.70 3.57 -10.48
N ILE A 156 -3.10 4.76 -10.61
CA ILE A 156 -1.94 5.19 -9.82
C ILE A 156 -2.37 6.31 -8.90
N LEU A 157 -2.24 6.09 -7.60
CA LEU A 157 -2.77 6.94 -6.53
C LEU A 157 -1.64 7.38 -5.60
N ASP A 158 -1.31 8.67 -5.60
CA ASP A 158 -0.29 9.24 -4.73
C ASP A 158 -0.93 9.73 -3.43
N GLU A 159 -0.64 9.05 -2.33
CA GLU A 159 -1.11 9.32 -0.96
C GLU A 159 -2.63 9.61 -0.85
N PRO A 160 -3.53 8.73 -1.36
CA PRO A 160 -4.96 9.03 -1.47
C PRO A 160 -5.68 9.12 -0.11
N THR A 161 -5.07 8.65 0.98
CA THR A 161 -5.63 8.69 2.34
C THR A 161 -5.07 9.82 3.19
N ASN A 162 -4.09 10.56 2.67
CA ASN A 162 -3.42 11.61 3.44
C ASN A 162 -4.37 12.71 3.92
N GLY A 163 -4.34 12.99 5.23
CA GLY A 163 -5.15 14.02 5.87
C GLY A 163 -6.63 13.65 6.08
N LEU A 164 -7.04 12.42 5.76
CA LEU A 164 -8.37 11.92 6.08
C LEU A 164 -8.49 11.58 7.56
N ASP A 165 -9.70 11.66 8.08
CA ASP A 165 -10.05 11.09 9.36
C ASP A 165 -10.10 9.54 9.29
N PRO A 166 -10.06 8.82 10.42
CA PRO A 166 -10.06 7.34 10.42
C PRO A 166 -11.23 6.73 9.62
N GLN A 167 -12.40 7.34 9.67
CA GLN A 167 -13.57 6.88 8.93
C GLN A 167 -13.35 7.05 7.41
N GLY A 168 -12.80 8.19 6.96
CA GLY A 168 -12.51 8.46 5.56
C GLY A 168 -11.45 7.51 5.00
N ILE A 169 -10.45 7.13 5.81
CA ILE A 169 -9.44 6.13 5.44
C ILE A 169 -10.09 4.78 5.16
N VAL A 170 -10.96 4.31 6.07
CA VAL A 170 -11.71 3.05 5.89
C VAL A 170 -12.55 3.10 4.62
N GLU A 171 -13.30 4.20 4.39
CA GLU A 171 -14.15 4.36 3.20
C GLU A 171 -13.35 4.30 1.88
N ILE A 172 -12.18 4.95 1.82
CA ILE A 172 -11.32 4.90 0.63
C ILE A 172 -10.74 3.50 0.45
N ARG A 173 -10.29 2.84 1.51
CA ARG A 173 -9.77 1.47 1.45
C ARG A 173 -10.81 0.51 0.89
N GLU A 174 -12.03 0.50 1.44
CA GLU A 174 -13.13 -0.36 0.97
C GLU A 174 -13.48 -0.08 -0.50
N LEU A 175 -13.47 1.20 -0.91
CA LEU A 175 -13.66 1.57 -2.30
C LEU A 175 -12.56 0.97 -3.20
N LEU A 176 -11.29 1.10 -2.84
CA LEU A 176 -10.18 0.57 -3.63
C LEU A 176 -10.20 -0.96 -3.72
N LEU A 177 -10.51 -1.65 -2.60
CA LEU A 177 -10.71 -3.10 -2.59
C LEU A 177 -11.85 -3.52 -3.52
N LYS A 178 -12.97 -2.80 -3.51
CA LYS A 178 -14.10 -3.04 -4.40
C LYS A 178 -13.70 -2.86 -5.86
N LEU A 179 -13.02 -1.75 -6.19
CA LEU A 179 -12.56 -1.48 -7.56
C LEU A 179 -11.62 -2.56 -8.08
N ASN A 180 -10.73 -3.07 -7.24
CA ASN A 180 -9.83 -4.14 -7.63
C ASN A 180 -10.58 -5.47 -7.83
N ARG A 181 -11.47 -5.86 -6.91
CA ARG A 181 -12.16 -7.15 -6.94
C ARG A 181 -13.27 -7.23 -7.98
N GLU A 182 -14.10 -6.18 -8.08
CA GLU A 182 -15.30 -6.19 -8.93
C GLU A 182 -15.04 -5.60 -10.32
N GLU A 183 -14.21 -4.57 -10.42
CA GLU A 183 -13.90 -3.89 -11.69
C GLU A 183 -12.55 -4.35 -12.28
N HIS A 184 -11.84 -5.26 -11.60
CA HIS A 184 -10.54 -5.81 -12.01
C HIS A 184 -9.46 -4.77 -12.27
N ILE A 185 -9.49 -3.63 -11.56
CA ILE A 185 -8.52 -2.55 -11.72
C ILE A 185 -7.25 -2.89 -10.95
N THR A 186 -6.11 -2.87 -11.61
CA THR A 186 -4.79 -2.91 -10.97
C THR A 186 -4.52 -1.56 -10.31
N ILE A 187 -4.04 -1.56 -9.07
CA ILE A 187 -3.85 -0.31 -8.31
C ILE A 187 -2.39 -0.22 -7.86
N VAL A 188 -1.77 0.93 -8.13
CA VAL A 188 -0.49 1.31 -7.52
C VAL A 188 -0.78 2.48 -6.58
N ILE A 189 -0.47 2.31 -5.31
CA ILE A 189 -0.77 3.29 -4.27
C ILE A 189 0.48 3.64 -3.49
N SER A 190 0.75 4.92 -3.26
CA SER A 190 1.76 5.34 -2.30
C SER A 190 1.13 5.68 -0.96
N SER A 191 1.83 5.35 0.11
CA SER A 191 1.56 5.86 1.46
C SER A 191 2.84 5.86 2.29
N HIS A 192 2.85 6.68 3.32
CA HIS A 192 3.83 6.63 4.39
C HIS A 192 3.26 5.97 5.66
N ILE A 193 1.96 5.58 5.64
CA ILE A 193 1.26 4.91 6.75
C ILE A 193 1.17 3.42 6.40
N LEU A 194 2.08 2.64 6.96
CA LEU A 194 2.27 1.23 6.63
C LEU A 194 1.12 0.35 7.10
N SER A 195 0.56 0.63 8.26
CA SER A 195 -0.59 -0.08 8.83
C SER A 195 -1.84 -0.02 7.93
N GLU A 196 -2.03 1.08 7.18
CA GLU A 196 -3.13 1.18 6.23
C GLU A 196 -2.91 0.30 4.99
N LEU A 197 -1.67 0.29 4.46
CA LEU A 197 -1.33 -0.51 3.28
C LEU A 197 -1.37 -2.02 3.57
N SER A 198 -1.09 -2.44 4.81
CA SER A 198 -1.16 -3.86 5.20
C SER A 198 -2.56 -4.45 5.08
N LEU A 199 -3.60 -3.62 5.17
CA LEU A 199 -5.00 -4.00 5.04
C LEU A 199 -5.53 -3.92 3.60
N LEU A 200 -4.71 -3.41 2.66
CA LEU A 200 -5.13 -3.13 1.29
C LEU A 200 -4.29 -3.88 0.25
N CYS A 201 -2.95 -3.86 0.39
CA CYS A 201 -2.05 -4.28 -0.66
C CYS A 201 -1.85 -5.79 -0.72
N THR A 202 -1.70 -6.29 -1.95
CA THR A 202 -1.28 -7.66 -2.25
C THR A 202 0.23 -7.77 -2.42
N ASP A 203 0.88 -6.66 -2.77
CA ASP A 203 2.31 -6.57 -3.06
C ASP A 203 2.88 -5.23 -2.60
N TYR A 204 4.16 -5.21 -2.28
CA TYR A 204 4.86 -4.07 -1.72
C TYR A 204 6.16 -3.79 -2.45
N ILE A 205 6.43 -2.53 -2.72
CA ILE A 205 7.71 -2.02 -3.22
C ILE A 205 8.23 -1.01 -2.19
N PHE A 206 9.33 -1.34 -1.54
CA PHE A 206 9.97 -0.48 -0.55
C PHE A 206 11.00 0.39 -1.23
N ILE A 207 10.88 1.71 -1.05
CA ILE A 207 11.80 2.69 -1.62
C ILE A 207 12.40 3.58 -0.51
N ASN A 208 13.72 3.76 -0.56
CA ASN A 208 14.44 4.64 0.35
C ASN A 208 15.52 5.42 -0.41
N LYS A 209 15.64 6.72 -0.18
CA LYS A 209 16.66 7.61 -0.80
C LYS A 209 16.78 7.45 -2.33
N GLY A 210 15.68 7.12 -3.01
CA GLY A 210 15.60 6.95 -4.45
C GLY A 210 15.91 5.54 -4.97
N GLU A 211 16.22 4.58 -4.11
CA GLU A 211 16.55 3.19 -4.44
C GLU A 211 15.42 2.25 -4.01
N ILE A 212 15.15 1.20 -4.81
CA ILE A 212 14.24 0.13 -4.41
C ILE A 212 15.03 -0.84 -3.54
N GLU A 213 14.69 -0.87 -2.26
CA GLU A 213 15.33 -1.76 -1.28
C GLU A 213 14.83 -3.19 -1.44
N GLN A 214 13.51 -3.33 -1.65
CA GLN A 214 12.87 -4.64 -1.79
C GLN A 214 11.51 -4.53 -2.48
N ALA A 215 11.15 -5.60 -3.21
CA ALA A 215 9.79 -5.81 -3.72
C ALA A 215 9.35 -7.23 -3.32
N LEU A 216 8.17 -7.38 -2.70
CA LEU A 216 7.66 -8.66 -2.23
C LEU A 216 6.14 -8.69 -2.13
N SER A 217 5.57 -9.89 -2.18
CA SER A 217 4.15 -10.10 -1.96
C SER A 217 3.77 -10.00 -0.47
N ALA A 218 2.47 -9.80 -0.21
CA ALA A 218 1.95 -9.82 1.16
C ALA A 218 2.18 -11.18 1.85
N GLU A 219 2.20 -12.28 1.09
CA GLU A 219 2.50 -13.61 1.64
C GLU A 219 3.96 -13.75 2.04
N GLU A 220 4.89 -13.26 1.21
CA GLU A 220 6.33 -13.23 1.53
C GLU A 220 6.59 -12.33 2.73
N LEU A 221 5.95 -11.15 2.76
CA LEU A 221 6.07 -10.25 3.91
C LEU A 221 5.59 -10.91 5.20
N LYS A 222 4.45 -11.61 5.18
CA LYS A 222 3.96 -12.37 6.35
C LYS A 222 4.93 -13.46 6.80
N ARG A 223 5.67 -14.08 5.88
CA ARG A 223 6.70 -15.07 6.22
C ARG A 223 7.93 -14.43 6.85
N LEU A 224 8.29 -13.21 6.41
CA LEU A 224 9.42 -12.45 6.92
C LEU A 224 9.10 -11.76 8.24
N CYS A 225 7.88 -11.21 8.37
CA CYS A 225 7.33 -10.71 9.62
C CYS A 225 6.77 -11.89 10.41
N LYS A 226 7.61 -12.65 11.08
CA LYS A 226 7.14 -13.77 11.92
C LYS A 226 6.22 -13.23 13.01
N GLU A 227 5.02 -13.76 13.06
CA GLU A 227 4.17 -13.60 14.25
C GLU A 227 4.79 -14.39 15.40
N TYR A 228 4.79 -13.80 16.59
CA TYR A 228 5.27 -14.49 17.77
C TYR A 228 4.50 -14.07 19.03
N TYR A 229 4.41 -14.98 19.99
CA TYR A 229 4.08 -14.58 21.35
C TYR A 229 5.35 -14.12 22.08
N LEU A 230 5.29 -12.91 22.61
CA LEU A 230 6.21 -12.45 23.64
C LEU A 230 5.78 -13.11 24.95
N VAL A 231 6.66 -13.94 25.52
CA VAL A 231 6.42 -14.64 26.77
C VAL A 231 7.46 -14.16 27.77
N ASP A 232 6.97 -13.41 28.76
CA ASP A 232 7.75 -13.01 29.93
C ASP A 232 7.24 -13.73 31.15
N THR A 233 8.16 -14.19 31.98
CA THR A 233 7.84 -14.93 33.19
C THR A 233 8.77 -14.51 34.33
N ASP A 234 8.46 -14.92 35.54
CA ASP A 234 9.36 -14.78 36.71
C ASP A 234 10.66 -15.57 36.56
N ASN A 235 10.71 -16.56 35.62
CA ASN A 235 11.91 -17.36 35.35
C ASN A 235 11.94 -17.81 33.87
N ASN A 236 12.35 -16.90 32.96
CA ASN A 236 12.39 -17.16 31.53
C ASN A 236 13.27 -18.35 31.10
N PRO A 237 14.47 -18.59 31.69
CA PRO A 237 15.25 -19.78 31.35
C PRO A 237 14.53 -21.10 31.66
N LEU A 238 13.83 -21.18 32.80
CA LEU A 238 13.04 -22.37 33.16
C LEU A 238 11.80 -22.48 32.27
N ALA A 239 11.16 -21.34 31.91
CA ALA A 239 10.04 -21.30 31.00
C ALA A 239 10.40 -21.89 29.63
N ALA A 240 11.53 -21.49 29.05
CA ALA A 240 12.02 -22.03 27.78
C ALA A 240 12.22 -23.57 27.84
N ALA A 241 12.81 -24.08 28.89
CA ALA A 241 12.99 -25.51 29.07
C ALA A 241 11.64 -26.25 29.18
N VAL A 242 10.68 -25.72 29.96
CA VAL A 242 9.33 -26.29 30.11
C VAL A 242 8.55 -26.26 28.78
N LEU A 243 8.62 -25.18 28.03
CA LEU A 243 7.98 -25.06 26.71
C LEU A 243 8.53 -26.13 25.75
N GLN A 244 9.84 -26.36 25.77
CA GLN A 244 10.47 -27.36 24.93
C GLN A 244 10.12 -28.77 25.40
N ASP A 245 10.29 -29.11 26.69
CA ASP A 245 10.16 -30.47 27.22
C ASP A 245 8.71 -30.96 27.31
N LYS A 246 7.77 -30.06 27.67
CA LYS A 246 6.37 -30.45 27.94
C LYS A 246 5.46 -30.23 26.72
N LEU A 247 5.74 -29.22 25.90
CA LEU A 247 4.92 -28.87 24.74
C LEU A 247 5.58 -29.21 23.39
N GLY A 248 6.86 -29.63 23.40
CA GLY A 248 7.61 -29.96 22.20
C GLY A 248 7.86 -28.74 21.30
N ILE A 249 7.82 -27.55 21.88
CA ILE A 249 8.05 -26.31 21.15
C ILE A 249 9.54 -26.14 20.87
N THR A 250 9.89 -25.98 19.60
CA THR A 250 11.30 -25.89 19.17
C THR A 250 11.62 -24.58 18.44
N GLN A 251 10.57 -23.87 17.95
CA GLN A 251 10.75 -22.60 17.26
C GLN A 251 10.50 -21.44 18.22
N PHE A 252 11.52 -21.05 18.95
CA PHE A 252 11.54 -19.86 19.78
C PHE A 252 12.94 -19.24 19.81
N ASP A 253 13.00 -17.96 20.04
CA ASP A 253 14.24 -17.21 20.30
C ASP A 253 14.15 -16.57 21.69
N VAL A 254 15.31 -16.31 22.30
CA VAL A 254 15.40 -15.58 23.57
C VAL A 254 16.16 -14.29 23.30
N ASP A 255 15.52 -13.18 23.59
CA ASP A 255 16.09 -11.85 23.37
C ASP A 255 17.18 -11.53 24.43
N LYS A 256 17.93 -10.42 24.21
CA LYS A 256 19.00 -9.96 25.11
C LYS A 256 18.51 -9.62 26.53
N ASP A 257 17.25 -9.21 26.65
CA ASP A 257 16.58 -8.93 27.93
C ASP A 257 16.03 -10.19 28.62
N GLY A 258 16.12 -11.34 27.93
CA GLY A 258 15.68 -12.64 28.43
C GLY A 258 14.24 -12.99 28.06
N SER A 259 13.48 -12.13 27.40
CA SER A 259 12.12 -12.43 26.94
C SER A 259 12.13 -13.51 25.84
N ILE A 260 11.09 -14.36 25.83
CA ILE A 260 10.97 -15.50 24.90
C ILE A 260 10.04 -15.09 23.76
N HIS A 261 10.52 -15.18 22.53
CA HIS A 261 9.73 -15.02 21.31
C HIS A 261 9.33 -16.39 20.77
N LEU A 262 8.06 -16.74 20.92
CA LEU A 262 7.53 -18.05 20.56
C LEU A 262 6.86 -17.98 19.19
N TYR A 263 7.33 -18.76 18.22
CA TYR A 263 6.85 -18.75 16.81
C TYR A 263 5.91 -19.90 16.46
N GLU A 264 5.65 -20.80 17.39
CA GLU A 264 4.76 -21.95 17.21
C GLU A 264 3.55 -21.87 18.15
N ARG A 265 2.45 -22.59 17.78
CA ARG A 265 1.21 -22.68 18.57
C ARG A 265 0.61 -21.33 18.94
N LEU A 266 0.62 -20.40 17.99
CA LEU A 266 0.11 -19.04 18.18
C LEU A 266 -1.40 -18.99 18.47
N ASP A 267 -2.14 -20.06 18.23
CA ASP A 267 -3.57 -20.25 18.51
C ASP A 267 -3.85 -20.88 19.88
N ASP A 268 -2.81 -21.38 20.58
CA ASP A 268 -2.98 -22.20 21.80
C ASP A 268 -2.36 -21.60 23.07
N ILE A 269 -2.49 -20.29 23.22
CA ILE A 269 -1.96 -19.53 24.37
C ILE A 269 -2.47 -20.06 25.72
N ARG A 270 -3.67 -20.66 25.75
CA ARG A 270 -4.26 -21.22 26.97
C ARG A 270 -3.47 -22.42 27.47
N THR A 271 -3.08 -23.32 26.58
CA THR A 271 -2.26 -24.49 26.95
C THR A 271 -0.86 -24.05 27.35
N ILE A 272 -0.26 -23.08 26.67
CA ILE A 272 1.04 -22.50 27.01
C ILE A 272 1.00 -21.95 28.45
N SER A 273 0.07 -21.03 28.72
CA SER A 273 -0.07 -20.41 30.04
C SER A 273 -0.34 -21.43 31.16
N ARG A 274 -1.22 -22.41 30.91
CA ARG A 274 -1.51 -23.49 31.88
C ARG A 274 -0.29 -24.32 32.18
N THR A 275 0.45 -24.75 31.15
CA THR A 275 1.63 -25.59 31.32
C THR A 275 2.72 -24.87 32.11
N LEU A 276 2.95 -23.59 31.87
CA LEU A 276 3.88 -22.79 32.67
C LEU A 276 3.45 -22.74 34.14
N PHE A 277 2.18 -22.43 34.40
CA PHE A 277 1.65 -22.33 35.74
C PHE A 277 1.71 -23.67 36.51
N GLU A 278 1.37 -24.80 35.87
CA GLU A 278 1.45 -26.14 36.44
C GLU A 278 2.89 -26.57 36.80
N ASN A 279 3.89 -25.95 36.18
CA ASN A 279 5.31 -26.14 36.47
C ASN A 279 5.91 -25.08 37.41
N GLY A 280 5.06 -24.28 38.06
CA GLY A 280 5.47 -23.28 39.05
C GLY A 280 6.06 -22.00 38.45
N ILE A 281 5.82 -21.71 37.18
CA ILE A 281 6.28 -20.54 36.48
C ILE A 281 5.10 -19.58 36.30
N ILE A 282 5.28 -18.34 36.73
CA ILE A 282 4.22 -17.30 36.63
C ILE A 282 4.48 -16.43 35.42
N PRO A 283 3.60 -16.48 34.39
CA PRO A 283 3.68 -15.51 33.28
C PRO A 283 3.45 -14.09 33.80
N THR A 284 4.39 -13.20 33.54
CA THR A 284 4.31 -11.77 33.84
C THR A 284 3.89 -10.96 32.64
N GLY A 285 4.07 -11.49 31.43
CA GLY A 285 3.63 -10.94 30.17
C GLY A 285 3.36 -12.02 29.14
N LEU A 286 2.20 -11.93 28.48
CA LEU A 286 1.84 -12.79 27.34
C LEU A 286 1.14 -11.90 26.30
N ALA A 287 1.85 -11.54 25.23
CA ALA A 287 1.33 -10.68 24.20
C ALA A 287 1.59 -11.27 22.81
N LEU A 288 0.54 -11.36 21.98
CA LEU A 288 0.71 -11.69 20.58
C LEU A 288 1.28 -10.46 19.85
N HIS A 289 2.45 -10.64 19.27
CA HIS A 289 3.01 -9.70 18.34
C HIS A 289 2.69 -10.16 16.91
N GLU A 290 1.67 -9.55 16.35
CA GLU A 290 1.31 -9.76 14.95
C GLU A 290 2.42 -9.27 14.03
N ALA A 291 2.47 -9.82 12.82
CA ALA A 291 3.35 -9.36 11.76
C ALA A 291 3.21 -7.84 11.57
N ASN A 292 4.19 -7.08 12.02
CA ASN A 292 4.14 -5.61 11.97
C ASN A 292 5.02 -5.09 10.84
N LEU A 293 4.35 -4.65 9.78
CA LEU A 293 4.98 -4.05 8.61
C LEU A 293 5.85 -2.83 8.98
N GLU A 294 5.44 -2.06 9.97
CA GLU A 294 6.18 -0.88 10.42
C GLU A 294 7.52 -1.28 11.04
N LYS A 295 7.52 -2.31 11.90
CA LYS A 295 8.75 -2.82 12.52
C LYS A 295 9.68 -3.41 11.46
N TYR A 296 9.15 -4.18 10.51
CA TYR A 296 9.93 -4.71 9.39
C TYR A 296 10.60 -3.59 8.59
N TYR A 297 9.83 -2.56 8.23
CA TYR A 297 10.33 -1.41 7.50
C TYR A 297 11.37 -0.62 8.29
N MET A 298 11.13 -0.37 9.58
CA MET A 298 12.09 0.32 10.45
C MET A 298 13.41 -0.45 10.57
N ASN A 299 13.37 -1.76 10.67
CA ASN A 299 14.58 -2.60 10.68
C ASN A 299 15.33 -2.55 9.34
N MET A 300 14.59 -2.49 8.21
CA MET A 300 15.17 -2.38 6.87
C MET A 300 15.87 -1.03 6.65
N VAL A 301 15.22 0.07 7.09
CA VAL A 301 15.72 1.44 6.87
C VAL A 301 16.64 1.91 8.01
N GLY A 302 16.45 1.40 9.22
CA GLY A 302 17.16 1.79 10.45
C GLY A 302 18.45 1.01 10.74
N GLY A 303 18.80 0.02 9.93
CA GLY A 303 20.01 -0.81 10.13
C GLY A 303 21.35 -0.06 10.01
N GLU A 304 21.35 1.27 9.91
CA GLU A 304 22.55 2.12 9.92
C GLU A 304 22.68 3.02 11.16
N GLN A 305 21.86 2.82 12.22
CA GLN A 305 21.99 3.60 13.45
C GLN A 305 22.16 2.71 14.68
N ASP A 306 23.26 1.93 14.71
CA ASP A 306 23.87 1.44 15.94
C ASP A 306 25.38 1.33 15.71
N VAL A 307 26.08 2.45 15.86
CA VAL A 307 27.48 2.55 16.30
C VAL A 307 27.59 3.76 17.21
#